data_3f7d8448fbc646be59071d6cb795a41b
#
_entry.id   3f7d8448fbc646be59071d6cb795a41b
#
_cell.length_a   1.000
_cell.length_b   1.000
_cell.length_c   1.000
_cell.angle_alpha   90.00
_cell.angle_beta   90.00
_cell.angle_gamma   90.00
#
_symmetry.space_group_name_H-M   'P 1'
#
loop_
_entity.id
_entity.type
_entity.pdbx_description
1 polymer ?
#
loop_
_entity_poly.entity_id
_entity_poly.type
_entity_poly.pdbx_seq_one_letter_code
_entity_poly.pdbx_strand_id
1 'polypeptide(L)'
;MTDVLYEPEPGVQILICSQTPERPHAELILVHGLEGSSESGYARSMAAAALAAGFATHRYNMRGCGASPWHPNANYHSGQTGDLLHLARERQRASGLPIFAVGYSLGGNIVLKLAGELGEQGGELFAGVCAVSAPIDLAASVEATGKPQNILYRRRFVKKLKERVRLRNPLAPDLFPLGPLAQVRTIYDFDDLYTAKIFGFGTADNYYRTQSSNQFLEHIRIPTLLVQAKDDPMVPFKMYAHPALTKNPYLHLVAVDHGGHLGFLDRHPPRLWLDTLITDWLNSPR
;
A
#
# COMPACT_ATOMS: atom_id res chain seq x y z
N MET A 1 -14.74 -14.54 -10.40
CA MET A 1 -13.67 -14.21 -9.44
C MET A 1 -12.80 -15.45 -9.34
N THR A 2 -11.50 -15.30 -9.51
CA THR A 2 -10.54 -16.40 -9.43
C THR A 2 -9.50 -16.04 -8.38
N ASP A 3 -9.33 -16.88 -7.40
CA ASP A 3 -8.31 -16.76 -6.38
C ASP A 3 -7.09 -17.57 -6.81
N VAL A 4 -5.94 -16.92 -6.90
CA VAL A 4 -4.67 -17.53 -7.32
C VAL A 4 -3.66 -17.40 -6.21
N LEU A 5 -3.03 -18.50 -5.82
CA LEU A 5 -1.85 -18.49 -4.98
C LEU A 5 -0.63 -18.20 -5.87
N TYR A 6 -0.02 -17.08 -5.61
CA TYR A 6 1.15 -16.59 -6.30
C TYR A 6 2.39 -16.77 -5.43
N GLU A 7 3.46 -17.27 -6.00
CA GLU A 7 4.71 -17.56 -5.29
C GLU A 7 5.83 -16.64 -5.76
N PRO A 8 6.05 -15.48 -5.10
CA PRO A 8 7.10 -14.53 -5.47
C PRO A 8 8.51 -15.08 -5.21
N GLU A 9 8.64 -15.99 -4.27
CA GLU A 9 9.88 -16.69 -3.94
C GLU A 9 9.54 -18.07 -3.35
N PRO A 10 10.47 -19.06 -3.41
CA PRO A 10 10.21 -20.43 -2.95
C PRO A 10 9.66 -20.49 -1.52
N GLY A 11 8.49 -21.13 -1.37
CA GLY A 11 7.81 -21.35 -0.09
C GLY A 11 6.98 -20.16 0.42
N VAL A 12 6.99 -19.00 -0.23
CA VAL A 12 6.15 -17.85 0.12
C VAL A 12 4.99 -17.73 -0.84
N GLN A 13 3.78 -17.96 -0.36
CA GLN A 13 2.56 -17.87 -1.14
C GLN A 13 1.74 -16.64 -0.77
N ILE A 14 1.28 -15.94 -1.78
CA ILE A 14 0.45 -14.73 -1.67
C ILE A 14 -0.87 -14.99 -2.40
N LEU A 15 -2.00 -14.72 -1.74
CA LEU A 15 -3.29 -14.82 -2.37
C LEU A 15 -3.58 -13.55 -3.19
N ILE A 16 -3.86 -13.74 -4.48
CA ILE A 16 -4.34 -12.68 -5.39
C ILE A 16 -5.79 -12.99 -5.76
N CYS A 17 -6.70 -12.08 -5.42
CA CYS A 17 -8.10 -12.18 -5.78
C CYS A 17 -8.35 -11.41 -7.09
N SER A 18 -8.54 -12.15 -8.18
CA SER A 18 -8.64 -11.60 -9.54
C SER A 18 -10.06 -11.62 -10.08
N GLN A 19 -10.42 -10.58 -10.85
CA GLN A 19 -11.66 -10.50 -11.62
C GLN A 19 -11.34 -9.89 -12.98
N THR A 20 -11.82 -10.54 -14.04
CA THR A 20 -11.54 -10.13 -15.42
C THR A 20 -12.85 -9.97 -16.18
N PRO A 21 -13.13 -8.82 -16.82
CA PRO A 21 -14.28 -8.65 -17.71
C PRO A 21 -14.05 -9.42 -19.02
N GLU A 22 -15.08 -9.54 -19.86
CA GLU A 22 -14.97 -10.28 -21.14
C GLU A 22 -13.86 -9.71 -22.05
N ARG A 23 -13.70 -8.40 -22.07
CA ARG A 23 -12.71 -7.70 -22.92
C ARG A 23 -11.96 -6.67 -22.08
N PRO A 24 -10.97 -7.09 -21.31
CA PRO A 24 -10.17 -6.14 -20.54
C PRO A 24 -9.29 -5.31 -21.48
N HIS A 25 -9.21 -4.00 -21.25
CA HIS A 25 -8.32 -3.12 -21.99
C HIS A 25 -7.05 -2.78 -21.21
N ALA A 26 -7.04 -3.02 -19.89
CA ALA A 26 -5.89 -2.83 -19.02
C ALA A 26 -6.04 -3.70 -17.76
N GLU A 27 -4.98 -3.78 -16.97
CA GLU A 27 -4.93 -4.46 -15.68
C GLU A 27 -4.69 -3.48 -14.53
N LEU A 28 -5.36 -3.72 -13.40
CA LEU A 28 -5.23 -2.91 -12.19
C LEU A 28 -4.84 -3.78 -10.99
N ILE A 29 -3.67 -3.52 -10.41
CA ILE A 29 -3.23 -4.15 -9.16
C ILE A 29 -3.56 -3.22 -7.99
N LEU A 30 -4.28 -3.74 -7.00
CA LEU A 30 -4.70 -3.01 -5.79
C LEU A 30 -3.90 -3.46 -4.58
N VAL A 31 -3.18 -2.54 -3.95
CA VAL A 31 -2.29 -2.80 -2.80
C VAL A 31 -2.89 -2.18 -1.54
N HIS A 32 -3.22 -3.03 -0.56
CA HIS A 32 -3.88 -2.60 0.66
C HIS A 32 -2.95 -1.90 1.67
N GLY A 33 -3.53 -1.28 2.71
CA GLY A 33 -2.80 -0.64 3.81
C GLY A 33 -2.40 -1.60 4.93
N LEU A 34 -1.79 -1.05 5.98
CA LEU A 34 -1.33 -1.79 7.16
C LEU A 34 -2.46 -2.66 7.76
N GLU A 35 -2.18 -3.95 7.97
CA GLU A 35 -3.13 -4.94 8.50
C GLU A 35 -4.45 -5.04 7.69
N GLY A 36 -4.41 -4.63 6.43
CA GLY A 36 -5.51 -4.81 5.48
C GLY A 36 -5.44 -6.17 4.76
N SER A 37 -6.28 -6.29 3.73
CA SER A 37 -6.31 -7.46 2.83
C SER A 37 -7.04 -7.13 1.53
N SER A 38 -7.12 -8.08 0.62
CA SER A 38 -8.00 -8.05 -0.55
C SER A 38 -9.47 -7.77 -0.22
N GLU A 39 -9.89 -8.07 1.02
CA GLU A 39 -11.26 -7.88 1.51
C GLU A 39 -11.50 -6.51 2.17
N SER A 40 -10.50 -5.63 2.20
CA SER A 40 -10.67 -4.25 2.68
C SER A 40 -11.73 -3.51 1.84
N GLY A 41 -12.62 -2.77 2.50
CA GLY A 41 -13.76 -2.11 1.85
C GLY A 41 -13.37 -1.24 0.66
N TYR A 42 -12.33 -0.41 0.81
CA TYR A 42 -11.81 0.43 -0.27
C TYR A 42 -11.24 -0.39 -1.45
N ALA A 43 -10.59 -1.53 -1.18
CA ALA A 43 -10.03 -2.38 -2.24
C ALA A 43 -11.14 -3.09 -3.04
N ARG A 44 -12.20 -3.52 -2.34
CA ARG A 44 -13.38 -4.12 -3.01
C ARG A 44 -14.16 -3.10 -3.81
N SER A 45 -14.34 -1.89 -3.27
CA SER A 45 -15.04 -0.81 -3.95
C SER A 45 -14.32 -0.39 -5.24
N MET A 46 -13.02 -0.11 -5.13
CA MET A 46 -12.20 0.25 -6.29
C MET A 46 -12.14 -0.88 -7.34
N ALA A 47 -12.03 -2.14 -6.90
CA ALA A 47 -12.05 -3.28 -7.82
C ALA A 47 -13.37 -3.38 -8.58
N ALA A 48 -14.50 -3.14 -7.92
CA ALA A 48 -15.81 -3.15 -8.57
C ALA A 48 -15.96 -2.00 -9.59
N ALA A 49 -15.51 -0.79 -9.23
CA ALA A 49 -15.53 0.37 -10.14
C ALA A 49 -14.62 0.14 -11.36
N ALA A 50 -13.40 -0.33 -11.16
CA ALA A 50 -12.46 -0.61 -12.23
C ALA A 50 -12.95 -1.76 -13.14
N LEU A 51 -13.54 -2.82 -12.57
CA LEU A 51 -14.12 -3.91 -13.33
C LEU A 51 -15.25 -3.41 -14.25
N ALA A 52 -16.14 -2.57 -13.72
CA ALA A 52 -17.20 -1.93 -14.48
C ALA A 52 -16.67 -1.02 -15.61
N ALA A 53 -15.49 -0.44 -15.41
CA ALA A 53 -14.78 0.38 -16.40
C ALA A 53 -13.92 -0.45 -17.39
N GLY A 54 -13.94 -1.78 -17.32
CA GLY A 54 -13.25 -2.66 -18.27
C GLY A 54 -11.82 -3.05 -17.89
N PHE A 55 -11.40 -2.83 -16.64
CA PHE A 55 -10.10 -3.30 -16.15
C PHE A 55 -10.19 -4.74 -15.62
N ALA A 56 -9.18 -5.56 -15.91
CA ALA A 56 -8.93 -6.75 -15.11
C ALA A 56 -8.34 -6.30 -13.75
N THR A 57 -8.90 -6.78 -12.66
CA THR A 57 -8.53 -6.32 -11.32
C THR A 57 -7.88 -7.41 -10.50
N HIS A 58 -6.80 -7.08 -9.79
CA HIS A 58 -6.00 -7.98 -8.97
C HIS A 58 -5.85 -7.37 -7.57
N ARG A 59 -6.66 -7.83 -6.62
CA ARG A 59 -6.55 -7.44 -5.22
C ARG A 59 -5.46 -8.27 -4.55
N TYR A 60 -4.31 -7.66 -4.41
CA TYR A 60 -3.11 -8.27 -3.87
C TYR A 60 -3.15 -8.31 -2.34
N ASN A 61 -2.87 -9.45 -1.73
CA ASN A 61 -2.59 -9.53 -0.29
C ASN A 61 -1.07 -9.46 -0.07
N MET A 62 -0.62 -8.60 0.84
CA MET A 62 0.78 -8.64 1.27
C MET A 62 1.07 -9.96 1.99
N ARG A 63 2.34 -10.34 2.07
CA ARG A 63 2.81 -11.59 2.70
C ARG A 63 2.16 -11.80 4.08
N GLY A 64 1.51 -12.93 4.26
CA GLY A 64 0.83 -13.29 5.50
C GLY A 64 -0.33 -12.39 5.91
N CYS A 65 -0.92 -11.67 4.95
CA CYS A 65 -2.16 -10.88 5.13
C CYS A 65 -3.35 -11.57 4.48
N GLY A 66 -4.55 -11.25 4.97
CA GLY A 66 -5.80 -11.82 4.46
C GLY A 66 -5.79 -13.34 4.57
N ALA A 67 -6.19 -14.01 3.49
CA ALA A 67 -6.19 -15.46 3.40
C ALA A 67 -4.91 -16.03 2.75
N SER A 68 -3.85 -15.21 2.58
CA SER A 68 -2.54 -15.73 2.16
C SER A 68 -2.01 -16.74 3.19
N PRO A 69 -1.52 -17.91 2.76
CA PRO A 69 -0.89 -18.85 3.66
C PRO A 69 0.27 -18.20 4.42
N TRP A 70 0.37 -18.49 5.69
CA TRP A 70 1.48 -17.98 6.46
C TRP A 70 2.66 -18.95 6.47
N HIS A 71 3.85 -18.39 6.30
CA HIS A 71 5.15 -19.07 6.37
C HIS A 71 6.11 -18.17 7.17
N PRO A 72 7.14 -18.68 7.87
CA PRO A 72 8.11 -17.85 8.60
C PRO A 72 8.70 -16.68 7.77
N ASN A 73 8.91 -16.89 6.48
CA ASN A 73 9.39 -15.85 5.56
C ASN A 73 8.27 -14.97 4.96
N ALA A 74 6.99 -15.29 5.23
CA ALA A 74 5.85 -14.53 4.74
C ALA A 74 5.57 -13.29 5.61
N ASN A 75 6.56 -12.42 5.73
CA ASN A 75 6.47 -11.14 6.42
C ASN A 75 6.57 -10.00 5.43
N TYR A 76 5.99 -8.85 5.76
CA TYR A 76 6.07 -7.64 4.94
C TYR A 76 6.46 -6.42 5.77
N HIS A 77 6.97 -5.42 5.08
CA HIS A 77 7.24 -4.08 5.62
C HIS A 77 6.79 -3.00 4.63
N SER A 78 6.74 -1.75 5.09
CA SER A 78 6.15 -0.63 4.33
C SER A 78 6.89 -0.27 3.03
N GLY A 79 8.09 -0.75 2.83
CA GLY A 79 8.87 -0.48 1.60
C GLY A 79 9.16 -1.74 0.78
N GLN A 80 8.41 -2.83 0.98
CA GLN A 80 8.62 -4.09 0.25
C GLN A 80 8.01 -4.03 -1.15
N THR A 81 8.83 -3.67 -2.12
CA THR A 81 8.43 -3.47 -3.52
C THR A 81 8.56 -4.71 -4.40
N GLY A 82 9.41 -5.68 -4.01
CA GLY A 82 9.78 -6.83 -4.84
C GLY A 82 8.60 -7.70 -5.27
N ASP A 83 7.64 -7.97 -4.37
CA ASP A 83 6.49 -8.81 -4.69
C ASP A 83 5.55 -8.14 -5.69
N LEU A 84 5.31 -6.83 -5.54
CA LEU A 84 4.50 -6.04 -6.48
C LEU A 84 5.18 -5.97 -7.85
N LEU A 85 6.49 -5.75 -7.88
CA LEU A 85 7.29 -5.75 -9.11
C LEU A 85 7.20 -7.08 -9.85
N HIS A 86 7.35 -8.17 -9.12
CA HIS A 86 7.30 -9.52 -9.69
C HIS A 86 5.90 -9.84 -10.25
N LEU A 87 4.84 -9.54 -9.48
CA LEU A 87 3.45 -9.71 -9.93
C LEU A 87 3.16 -8.87 -11.19
N ALA A 88 3.57 -7.61 -11.22
CA ALA A 88 3.35 -6.73 -12.37
C ALA A 88 4.04 -7.27 -13.64
N ARG A 89 5.29 -7.74 -13.51
CA ARG A 89 6.03 -8.36 -14.63
C ARG A 89 5.37 -9.64 -15.12
N GLU A 90 4.86 -10.46 -14.22
CA GLU A 90 4.14 -11.68 -14.60
C GLU A 90 2.86 -11.33 -15.35
N ARG A 91 2.08 -10.37 -14.84
CA ARG A 91 0.85 -9.93 -15.50
C ARG A 91 1.12 -9.35 -16.89
N GLN A 92 2.15 -8.51 -17.01
CA GLN A 92 2.55 -7.94 -18.30
C GLN A 92 2.89 -9.03 -19.33
N ARG A 93 3.65 -10.06 -18.91
CA ARG A 93 3.99 -11.19 -19.80
C ARG A 93 2.77 -12.02 -20.19
N ALA A 94 1.81 -12.18 -19.27
CA ALA A 94 0.63 -13.02 -19.47
C ALA A 94 -0.41 -12.38 -20.38
N SER A 95 -0.63 -11.07 -20.30
CA SER A 95 -1.70 -10.38 -21.02
C SER A 95 -1.21 -9.43 -22.11
N GLY A 96 -0.04 -8.85 -21.95
CA GLY A 96 0.46 -7.76 -22.80
C GLY A 96 -0.32 -6.44 -22.67
N LEU A 97 -1.27 -6.36 -21.72
CA LEU A 97 -2.09 -5.18 -21.51
C LEU A 97 -1.34 -4.12 -20.65
N PRO A 98 -1.72 -2.83 -20.76
CA PRO A 98 -1.24 -1.79 -19.86
C PRO A 98 -1.53 -2.15 -18.39
N ILE A 99 -0.55 -1.97 -17.51
CA ILE A 99 -0.69 -2.28 -16.08
C ILE A 99 -0.71 -0.99 -15.27
N PHE A 100 -1.65 -0.92 -14.34
CA PHE A 100 -1.76 0.14 -13.35
C PHE A 100 -1.65 -0.44 -11.94
N ALA A 101 -1.16 0.36 -11.00
CA ALA A 101 -1.19 0.01 -9.58
C ALA A 101 -1.82 1.12 -8.75
N VAL A 102 -2.74 0.76 -7.85
CA VAL A 102 -3.34 1.68 -6.86
C VAL A 102 -3.01 1.18 -5.47
N GLY A 103 -2.31 2.00 -4.70
CA GLY A 103 -1.92 1.71 -3.32
C GLY A 103 -2.65 2.59 -2.31
N TYR A 104 -3.11 1.99 -1.23
CA TYR A 104 -3.82 2.67 -0.15
C TYR A 104 -2.97 2.71 1.11
N SER A 105 -2.82 3.88 1.74
CA SER A 105 -2.05 4.05 2.97
C SER A 105 -0.63 3.45 2.81
N LEU A 106 -0.24 2.47 3.61
CA LEU A 106 1.04 1.75 3.47
C LEU A 106 1.25 1.22 2.05
N GLY A 107 0.22 0.69 1.40
CA GLY A 107 0.29 0.26 0.00
C GLY A 107 0.63 1.40 -0.96
N GLY A 108 0.18 2.62 -0.66
CA GLY A 108 0.55 3.83 -1.39
C GLY A 108 2.05 4.14 -1.29
N ASN A 109 2.64 3.97 -0.11
CA ASN A 109 4.09 4.12 0.07
C ASN A 109 4.86 3.08 -0.77
N ILE A 110 4.38 1.81 -0.81
CA ILE A 110 5.01 0.75 -1.61
C ILE A 110 4.96 1.10 -3.11
N VAL A 111 3.80 1.53 -3.61
CA VAL A 111 3.62 1.87 -5.04
C VAL A 111 4.50 3.04 -5.45
N LEU A 112 4.55 4.12 -4.63
CA LEU A 112 5.41 5.28 -4.90
C LEU A 112 6.90 4.94 -4.84
N LYS A 113 7.30 4.14 -3.85
CA LYS A 113 8.69 3.69 -3.73
C LYS A 113 9.09 2.86 -4.94
N LEU A 114 8.26 1.89 -5.35
CA LEU A 114 8.52 1.08 -6.54
C LEU A 114 8.64 1.95 -7.80
N ALA A 115 7.72 2.89 -7.99
CA ALA A 115 7.75 3.80 -9.14
C ALA A 115 9.07 4.59 -9.22
N GLY A 116 9.57 5.07 -8.08
CA GLY A 116 10.84 5.79 -8.03
C GLY A 116 12.08 4.90 -8.12
N GLU A 117 12.03 3.68 -7.59
CA GLU A 117 13.10 2.68 -7.76
C GLU A 117 13.27 2.27 -9.22
N LEU A 118 12.17 2.16 -9.97
CA LEU A 118 12.20 1.85 -11.40
C LEU A 118 12.70 3.01 -12.26
N GLY A 119 12.47 4.25 -11.83
CA GLY A 119 12.91 5.44 -12.58
C GLY A 119 12.48 5.40 -14.05
N GLU A 120 13.43 5.56 -14.96
CA GLU A 120 13.19 5.55 -16.42
C GLU A 120 12.58 4.22 -16.93
N GLN A 121 12.86 3.10 -16.27
CA GLN A 121 12.32 1.79 -16.66
C GLN A 121 10.86 1.61 -16.24
N GLY A 122 10.34 2.49 -15.42
CA GLY A 122 9.00 2.36 -14.88
C GLY A 122 7.91 2.38 -15.95
N GLY A 123 8.07 3.20 -16.98
CA GLY A 123 7.13 3.30 -18.10
C GLY A 123 7.05 2.05 -18.99
N GLU A 124 8.04 1.17 -18.93
CA GLU A 124 8.01 -0.11 -19.63
C GLU A 124 7.07 -1.11 -18.93
N LEU A 125 6.81 -0.93 -17.63
CA LEU A 125 6.03 -1.85 -16.82
C LEU A 125 4.66 -1.28 -16.44
N PHE A 126 4.61 -0.03 -16.02
CA PHE A 126 3.37 0.61 -15.55
C PHE A 126 2.93 1.74 -16.46
N ALA A 127 1.70 1.69 -16.92
CA ALA A 127 1.06 2.81 -17.62
C ALA A 127 0.72 3.97 -16.67
N GLY A 128 0.63 3.71 -15.37
CA GLY A 128 0.46 4.71 -14.34
C GLY A 128 0.27 4.10 -12.95
N VAL A 129 0.51 4.89 -11.92
CA VAL A 129 0.34 4.47 -10.51
C VAL A 129 -0.45 5.51 -9.73
N CYS A 130 -1.24 5.07 -8.76
CA CYS A 130 -1.99 5.95 -7.87
C CYS A 130 -1.72 5.60 -6.40
N ALA A 131 -1.49 6.62 -5.58
CA ALA A 131 -1.29 6.49 -4.14
C ALA A 131 -2.31 7.31 -3.36
N VAL A 132 -3.11 6.63 -2.55
CA VAL A 132 -4.16 7.24 -1.72
C VAL A 132 -3.74 7.26 -0.27
N SER A 133 -3.74 8.45 0.34
CA SER A 133 -3.39 8.65 1.76
C SER A 133 -2.05 7.98 2.14
N ALA A 134 -1.05 8.10 1.27
CA ALA A 134 0.23 7.44 1.41
C ALA A 134 1.10 8.10 2.48
N PRO A 135 1.61 7.38 3.48
CA PRO A 135 2.58 7.91 4.44
C PRO A 135 3.97 8.00 3.77
N ILE A 136 4.15 9.01 2.90
CA ILE A 136 5.40 9.20 2.16
C ILE A 136 6.61 9.44 3.07
N ASP A 137 6.36 9.88 4.30
CA ASP A 137 7.28 9.92 5.42
C ASP A 137 6.72 9.03 6.55
N LEU A 138 7.28 7.83 6.69
CA LEU A 138 6.83 6.84 7.66
C LEU A 138 7.00 7.31 9.11
N ALA A 139 8.12 7.98 9.42
CA ALA A 139 8.38 8.48 10.77
C ALA A 139 7.33 9.52 11.18
N ALA A 140 7.05 10.50 10.32
CA ALA A 140 6.05 11.52 10.58
C ALA A 140 4.63 10.95 10.72
N SER A 141 4.28 9.91 9.97
CA SER A 141 2.99 9.23 10.08
C SER A 141 2.87 8.43 11.38
N VAL A 142 3.91 7.72 11.78
CA VAL A 142 3.94 6.95 13.05
C VAL A 142 3.88 7.90 14.25
N GLU A 143 4.61 9.02 14.22
CA GLU A 143 4.50 10.08 15.22
C GLU A 143 3.07 10.62 15.32
N ALA A 144 2.43 10.94 14.18
CA ALA A 144 1.06 11.44 14.16
C ALA A 144 0.07 10.42 14.75
N THR A 145 0.20 9.14 14.39
CA THR A 145 -0.64 8.07 14.93
C THR A 145 -0.44 7.89 16.45
N GLY A 146 0.75 8.22 16.96
CA GLY A 146 1.09 8.21 18.38
C GLY A 146 0.41 9.30 19.22
N LYS A 147 -0.10 10.39 18.60
CA LYS A 147 -0.71 11.53 19.31
C LYS A 147 -1.99 11.15 20.06
N PRO A 148 -2.33 11.84 21.17
CA PRO A 148 -3.51 11.52 21.99
C PRO A 148 -4.82 11.47 21.21
N GLN A 149 -5.05 12.40 20.27
CA GLN A 149 -6.27 12.44 19.45
C GLN A 149 -6.45 11.19 18.57
N ASN A 150 -5.37 10.46 18.27
CA ASN A 150 -5.38 9.27 17.43
C ASN A 150 -5.39 7.95 18.24
N ILE A 151 -5.75 8.02 19.53
CA ILE A 151 -5.70 6.87 20.45
C ILE A 151 -6.50 5.66 19.95
N LEU A 152 -7.64 5.89 19.28
CA LEU A 152 -8.48 4.80 18.76
C LEU A 152 -7.79 4.06 17.61
N TYR A 153 -7.18 4.79 16.68
CA TYR A 153 -6.38 4.22 15.59
C TYR A 153 -5.18 3.46 16.14
N ARG A 154 -4.42 4.09 17.04
CA ARG A 154 -3.27 3.47 17.69
C ARG A 154 -3.63 2.17 18.39
N ARG A 155 -4.67 2.16 19.22
CA ARG A 155 -5.14 0.95 19.93
C ARG A 155 -5.52 -0.17 18.97
N ARG A 156 -6.22 0.17 17.88
CA ARG A 156 -6.64 -0.79 16.86
C ARG A 156 -5.43 -1.44 16.17
N PHE A 157 -4.46 -0.63 15.72
CA PHE A 157 -3.25 -1.15 15.07
C PHE A 157 -2.39 -1.97 16.03
N VAL A 158 -2.10 -1.44 17.22
CA VAL A 158 -1.30 -2.15 18.22
C VAL A 158 -1.94 -3.48 18.60
N LYS A 159 -3.27 -3.53 18.75
CA LYS A 159 -3.99 -4.78 18.99
C LYS A 159 -3.75 -5.80 17.89
N LYS A 160 -3.96 -5.42 16.62
CA LYS A 160 -3.76 -6.30 15.46
C LYS A 160 -2.30 -6.78 15.32
N LEU A 161 -1.36 -5.88 15.50
CA LEU A 161 0.08 -6.21 15.45
C LEU A 161 0.46 -7.20 16.56
N LYS A 162 -0.04 -7.03 17.78
CA LYS A 162 0.15 -7.98 18.88
C LYS A 162 -0.52 -9.34 18.61
N GLU A 163 -1.71 -9.34 18.04
CA GLU A 163 -2.40 -10.57 17.61
C GLU A 163 -1.57 -11.32 16.55
N ARG A 164 -1.01 -10.60 15.59
CA ARG A 164 -0.08 -11.18 14.59
C ARG A 164 1.08 -11.91 15.26
N VAL A 165 1.75 -11.30 16.22
CA VAL A 165 2.86 -11.95 16.92
C VAL A 165 2.39 -13.20 17.65
N ARG A 166 1.26 -13.14 18.37
CA ARG A 166 0.73 -14.32 19.09
C ARG A 166 0.39 -15.48 18.17
N LEU A 167 -0.21 -15.18 16.99
CA LEU A 167 -0.55 -16.21 16.01
C LEU A 167 0.67 -16.82 15.34
N ARG A 168 1.76 -16.06 15.20
CA ARG A 168 2.98 -16.50 14.51
C ARG A 168 4.03 -17.13 15.43
N ASN A 169 4.02 -16.76 16.71
CA ASN A 169 4.97 -17.29 17.68
C ASN A 169 5.05 -18.82 17.70
N PRO A 170 3.95 -19.61 17.70
CA PRO A 170 4.03 -21.07 17.72
C PRO A 170 4.78 -21.68 16.53
N LEU A 171 4.81 -20.97 15.40
CA LEU A 171 5.39 -21.43 14.14
C LEU A 171 6.82 -20.88 13.93
N ALA A 172 7.15 -19.73 14.51
CA ALA A 172 8.46 -19.09 14.40
C ALA A 172 8.78 -18.28 15.68
N PRO A 173 9.05 -18.94 16.81
CA PRO A 173 9.25 -18.26 18.10
C PRO A 173 10.45 -17.31 18.11
N ASP A 174 11.49 -17.60 17.35
CA ASP A 174 12.69 -16.75 17.25
C ASP A 174 12.42 -15.43 16.50
N LEU A 175 11.54 -15.46 15.51
CA LEU A 175 11.13 -14.25 14.78
C LEU A 175 10.04 -13.45 15.51
N PHE A 176 9.18 -14.12 16.28
CA PHE A 176 8.04 -13.54 16.98
C PHE A 176 8.05 -13.85 18.48
N PRO A 177 9.11 -13.47 19.22
CA PRO A 177 9.20 -13.74 20.66
C PRO A 177 8.07 -13.00 21.41
N LEU A 178 7.45 -13.67 22.41
CA LEU A 178 6.36 -13.06 23.19
C LEU A 178 6.85 -12.07 24.26
N GLY A 179 8.11 -12.20 24.70
CA GLY A 179 8.66 -11.37 25.78
C GLY A 179 8.53 -9.86 25.53
N PRO A 180 8.91 -9.33 24.34
CA PRO A 180 8.83 -7.91 24.05
C PRO A 180 7.39 -7.36 23.91
N LEU A 181 6.37 -8.21 23.75
CA LEU A 181 4.97 -7.76 23.52
C LEU A 181 4.41 -6.84 24.59
N ALA A 182 4.85 -6.99 25.85
CA ALA A 182 4.42 -6.14 26.95
C ALA A 182 4.87 -4.67 26.75
N GLN A 183 5.98 -4.43 26.05
CA GLN A 183 6.56 -3.13 25.80
C GLN A 183 5.89 -2.41 24.62
N VAL A 184 5.24 -3.13 23.70
CA VAL A 184 4.58 -2.55 22.52
C VAL A 184 3.36 -1.74 22.93
N ARG A 185 3.43 -0.40 22.85
CA ARG A 185 2.35 0.55 23.13
C ARG A 185 1.99 1.40 21.91
N THR A 186 2.91 1.49 20.94
CA THR A 186 2.80 2.27 19.71
C THR A 186 3.20 1.42 18.50
N ILE A 187 2.97 1.94 17.29
CA ILE A 187 3.49 1.34 16.06
C ILE A 187 5.03 1.40 16.06
N TYR A 188 5.60 2.51 16.57
CA TYR A 188 7.06 2.63 16.70
C TYR A 188 7.66 1.50 17.52
N ASP A 189 7.09 1.22 18.70
CA ASP A 189 7.60 0.13 19.55
C ASP A 189 7.54 -1.22 18.84
N PHE A 190 6.47 -1.46 18.07
CA PHE A 190 6.35 -2.68 17.29
C PHE A 190 7.41 -2.76 16.19
N ASP A 191 7.59 -1.68 15.47
CA ASP A 191 8.55 -1.63 14.37
C ASP A 191 9.99 -1.77 14.88
N ASP A 192 10.33 -1.18 16.04
CA ASP A 192 11.66 -1.29 16.62
C ASP A 192 11.95 -2.70 17.18
N LEU A 193 10.95 -3.30 17.84
CA LEU A 193 11.11 -4.59 18.50
C LEU A 193 10.95 -5.81 17.57
N TYR A 194 10.19 -5.65 16.47
CA TYR A 194 9.88 -6.75 15.54
C TYR A 194 10.26 -6.42 14.09
N THR A 195 9.63 -5.45 13.44
CA THR A 195 9.83 -5.18 12.01
C THR A 195 11.31 -4.93 11.69
N ALA A 196 11.96 -4.03 12.42
CA ALA A 196 13.36 -3.67 12.20
C ALA A 196 14.31 -4.85 12.43
N LYS A 197 13.98 -5.74 13.36
CA LYS A 197 14.78 -6.94 13.65
C LYS A 197 14.59 -8.02 12.58
N ILE A 198 13.33 -8.32 12.21
CA ILE A 198 12.99 -9.35 11.22
C ILE A 198 13.63 -9.04 9.86
N PHE A 199 13.65 -7.77 9.47
CA PHE A 199 14.17 -7.34 8.16
C PHE A 199 15.60 -6.78 8.19
N GLY A 200 16.29 -6.86 9.32
CA GLY A 200 17.70 -6.45 9.42
C GLY A 200 17.93 -4.93 9.38
N PHE A 201 16.90 -4.11 9.59
CA PHE A 201 17.06 -2.65 9.65
C PHE A 201 17.75 -2.17 10.93
N GLY A 202 17.81 -3.01 11.96
CA GLY A 202 18.40 -2.71 13.24
C GLY A 202 17.49 -1.90 14.16
N THR A 203 17.01 -0.73 13.72
CA THR A 203 16.10 0.17 14.46
C THR A 203 14.93 0.62 13.60
N ALA A 204 13.82 1.05 14.25
CA ALA A 204 12.68 1.65 13.56
C ALA A 204 13.06 2.91 12.79
N ASP A 205 13.94 3.75 13.34
CA ASP A 205 14.38 4.98 12.67
C ASP A 205 15.09 4.69 11.35
N ASN A 206 15.98 3.70 11.32
CA ASN A 206 16.65 3.30 10.10
C ASN A 206 15.66 2.67 9.10
N TYR A 207 14.69 1.89 9.59
CA TYR A 207 13.60 1.35 8.79
C TYR A 207 12.83 2.48 8.11
N TYR A 208 12.33 3.46 8.87
CA TYR A 208 11.57 4.57 8.32
C TYR A 208 12.41 5.42 7.35
N ARG A 209 13.64 5.73 7.73
CA ARG A 209 14.56 6.52 6.90
C ARG A 209 14.81 5.87 5.54
N THR A 210 14.94 4.54 5.48
CA THR A 210 15.28 3.83 4.24
C THR A 210 14.08 3.40 3.43
N GLN A 211 12.88 3.29 4.04
CA GLN A 211 11.70 2.74 3.39
C GLN A 211 10.60 3.79 3.09
N SER A 212 10.76 5.03 3.52
CA SER A 212 9.86 6.12 3.16
C SER A 212 9.97 6.47 1.68
N SER A 213 8.83 6.63 1.02
CA SER A 213 8.80 6.91 -0.43
C SER A 213 9.14 8.34 -0.80
N ASN A 214 9.16 9.29 0.15
CA ASN A 214 9.53 10.68 -0.12
C ASN A 214 10.88 10.84 -0.81
N GLN A 215 11.88 10.03 -0.45
CA GLN A 215 13.22 10.05 -1.07
C GLN A 215 13.26 9.53 -2.51
N PHE A 216 12.20 8.88 -2.98
CA PHE A 216 12.11 8.31 -4.33
C PHE A 216 11.26 9.17 -5.27
N LEU A 217 10.50 10.15 -4.77
CA LEU A 217 9.56 10.95 -5.56
C LEU A 217 10.22 11.71 -6.71
N GLU A 218 11.45 12.17 -6.53
CA GLU A 218 12.20 12.89 -7.59
C GLU A 218 12.59 11.99 -8.75
N HIS A 219 12.65 10.69 -8.53
CA HIS A 219 13.05 9.69 -9.52
C HIS A 219 11.89 9.07 -10.30
N ILE A 220 10.63 9.34 -9.90
CA ILE A 220 9.46 8.81 -10.59
C ILE A 220 9.39 9.36 -12.02
N ARG A 221 9.22 8.45 -13.00
CA ARG A 221 9.07 8.75 -14.43
C ARG A 221 7.81 8.10 -15.03
N ILE A 222 6.89 7.72 -14.18
CA ILE A 222 5.59 7.11 -14.52
C ILE A 222 4.50 8.12 -14.17
N PRO A 223 3.45 8.32 -15.00
CA PRO A 223 2.29 9.11 -14.61
C PRO A 223 1.76 8.66 -13.24
N THR A 224 1.77 9.56 -12.27
CA THR A 224 1.50 9.23 -10.87
C THR A 224 0.47 10.18 -10.28
N LEU A 225 -0.65 9.61 -9.82
CA LEU A 225 -1.67 10.34 -9.07
C LEU A 225 -1.45 10.14 -7.57
N LEU A 226 -1.39 11.24 -6.81
CA LEU A 226 -1.45 11.21 -5.35
C LEU A 226 -2.77 11.83 -4.91
N VAL A 227 -3.51 11.16 -4.04
CA VAL A 227 -4.76 11.70 -3.46
C VAL A 227 -4.60 11.78 -1.95
N GLN A 228 -4.78 12.97 -1.39
CA GLN A 228 -4.59 13.21 0.04
C GLN A 228 -5.64 14.16 0.61
N ALA A 229 -6.23 13.79 1.74
CA ALA A 229 -7.08 14.67 2.52
C ALA A 229 -6.25 15.50 3.51
N LYS A 230 -6.55 16.82 3.61
CA LYS A 230 -5.85 17.70 4.55
C LYS A 230 -6.18 17.40 6.02
N ASP A 231 -7.34 16.83 6.25
CA ASP A 231 -7.85 16.42 7.58
C ASP A 231 -7.48 14.98 7.98
N ASP A 232 -6.58 14.32 7.23
CA ASP A 232 -6.12 12.96 7.56
C ASP A 232 -5.40 12.97 8.93
N PRO A 233 -5.92 12.24 9.94
CA PRO A 233 -5.34 12.26 11.28
C PRO A 233 -4.04 11.45 11.40
N MET A 234 -3.78 10.51 10.47
CA MET A 234 -2.65 9.59 10.53
C MET A 234 -1.53 9.95 9.55
N VAL A 235 -1.88 10.61 8.44
CA VAL A 235 -0.94 11.03 7.40
C VAL A 235 -0.98 12.55 7.31
N PRO A 236 -0.18 13.28 8.09
CA PRO A 236 -0.20 14.74 8.14
C PRO A 236 0.05 15.37 6.78
N PHE A 237 -0.85 16.25 6.35
CA PHE A 237 -0.75 16.89 5.02
C PHE A 237 0.55 17.66 4.82
N LYS A 238 1.20 18.14 5.90
CA LYS A 238 2.50 18.84 5.83
C LYS A 238 3.60 18.04 5.11
N MET A 239 3.55 16.70 5.13
CA MET A 239 4.55 15.89 4.42
C MET A 239 4.44 16.00 2.90
N TYR A 240 3.27 16.41 2.39
CA TYR A 240 3.03 16.68 0.97
C TYR A 240 3.52 18.06 0.50
N ALA A 241 4.15 18.85 1.38
CA ALA A 241 4.92 20.04 0.98
C ALA A 241 6.31 19.68 0.39
N HIS A 242 6.48 18.44 -0.06
CA HIS A 242 7.73 17.94 -0.64
C HIS A 242 7.98 18.59 -2.01
N PRO A 243 9.22 19.10 -2.29
CA PRO A 243 9.53 19.82 -3.53
C PRO A 243 9.26 19.03 -4.82
N ALA A 244 9.42 17.71 -4.79
CA ALA A 244 9.14 16.85 -5.95
C ALA A 244 7.67 16.97 -6.42
N LEU A 245 6.71 17.20 -5.51
CA LEU A 245 5.29 17.30 -5.87
C LEU A 245 4.94 18.53 -6.71
N THR A 246 5.83 19.51 -6.75
CA THR A 246 5.67 20.71 -7.59
C THR A 246 6.63 20.75 -8.78
N LYS A 247 7.75 20.01 -8.71
CA LYS A 247 8.81 20.07 -9.71
C LYS A 247 8.81 18.87 -10.69
N ASN A 248 8.38 17.70 -10.22
CA ASN A 248 8.36 16.50 -11.05
C ASN A 248 7.08 16.46 -11.90
N PRO A 249 7.15 16.56 -13.24
CA PRO A 249 5.99 16.62 -14.12
C PRO A 249 5.15 15.33 -14.14
N TYR A 250 5.72 14.23 -13.67
CA TYR A 250 5.01 12.95 -13.57
C TYR A 250 4.08 12.85 -12.36
N LEU A 251 4.23 13.74 -11.36
CA LEU A 251 3.46 13.71 -10.14
C LEU A 251 2.27 14.68 -10.19
N HIS A 252 1.08 14.16 -9.96
CA HIS A 252 -0.14 14.95 -9.85
C HIS A 252 -0.77 14.75 -8.46
N LEU A 253 -0.80 15.82 -7.66
CA LEU A 253 -1.41 15.81 -6.32
C LEU A 253 -2.83 16.38 -6.36
N VAL A 254 -3.81 15.55 -6.02
CA VAL A 254 -5.18 15.98 -5.70
C VAL A 254 -5.30 16.05 -4.18
N ALA A 255 -5.32 17.28 -3.68
CA ALA A 255 -5.51 17.58 -2.26
C ALA A 255 -6.96 18.03 -2.01
N VAL A 256 -7.65 17.40 -1.06
CA VAL A 256 -9.01 17.74 -0.66
C VAL A 256 -9.04 18.16 0.81
N ASP A 257 -9.97 19.04 1.16
CA ASP A 257 -10.04 19.56 2.54
C ASP A 257 -10.51 18.48 3.52
N HIS A 258 -11.43 17.60 3.09
CA HIS A 258 -12.03 16.56 3.91
C HIS A 258 -12.02 15.21 3.21
N GLY A 259 -11.70 14.17 3.96
CA GLY A 259 -11.64 12.78 3.46
C GLY A 259 -11.23 11.81 4.56
N GLY A 260 -10.65 12.33 5.64
CA GLY A 260 -10.04 11.50 6.66
C GLY A 260 -8.92 10.63 6.08
N HIS A 261 -8.67 9.47 6.68
CA HIS A 261 -7.58 8.61 6.20
C HIS A 261 -7.93 7.85 4.90
N LEU A 262 -9.07 7.17 4.84
CA LEU A 262 -9.51 6.40 3.66
C LEU A 262 -11.04 6.48 3.47
N GLY A 263 -11.70 7.47 4.06
CA GLY A 263 -13.15 7.63 3.99
C GLY A 263 -13.59 8.15 2.63
N PHE A 264 -13.16 9.33 2.28
CA PHE A 264 -13.47 10.01 1.02
C PHE A 264 -14.94 9.90 0.61
N LEU A 265 -15.84 10.12 1.60
CA LEU A 265 -17.28 10.02 1.40
C LEU A 265 -17.86 11.38 1.07
N ASP A 266 -18.68 11.44 0.02
CA ASP A 266 -19.51 12.61 -0.26
C ASP A 266 -20.93 12.44 0.32
N ARG A 267 -21.59 13.57 0.60
CA ARG A 267 -23.01 13.62 0.98
C ARG A 267 -23.92 13.34 -0.22
N HIS A 268 -23.46 13.69 -1.42
CA HIS A 268 -24.17 13.51 -2.68
C HIS A 268 -23.58 12.33 -3.48
N PRO A 269 -24.39 11.67 -4.34
CA PRO A 269 -23.85 10.68 -5.27
C PRO A 269 -22.89 11.31 -6.31
N PRO A 270 -21.81 10.60 -6.67
CA PRO A 270 -21.40 9.29 -6.16
C PRO A 270 -20.78 9.44 -4.77
N ARG A 271 -21.32 8.72 -3.78
CA ARG A 271 -20.82 8.79 -2.38
C ARG A 271 -19.37 8.36 -2.24
N LEU A 272 -18.91 7.48 -3.12
CA LEU A 272 -17.52 6.98 -3.20
C LEU A 272 -16.81 7.68 -4.38
N TRP A 273 -16.76 9.01 -4.35
CA TRP A 273 -16.21 9.83 -5.43
C TRP A 273 -14.74 9.51 -5.75
N LEU A 274 -13.97 8.98 -4.76
CA LEU A 274 -12.59 8.58 -4.94
C LEU A 274 -12.44 7.49 -6.02
N ASP A 275 -13.34 6.49 -6.02
CA ASP A 275 -13.31 5.42 -7.01
C ASP A 275 -13.55 5.97 -8.42
N THR A 276 -14.47 6.93 -8.57
CA THR A 276 -14.72 7.64 -9.83
C THR A 276 -13.51 8.45 -10.26
N LEU A 277 -12.96 9.28 -9.36
CA LEU A 277 -11.75 10.07 -9.64
C LEU A 277 -10.60 9.19 -10.16
N ILE A 278 -10.33 8.09 -9.46
CA ILE A 278 -9.25 7.18 -9.85
C ILE A 278 -9.58 6.52 -11.19
N THR A 279 -10.80 6.03 -11.39
CA THR A 279 -11.21 5.38 -12.64
C THR A 279 -11.11 6.31 -13.83
N ASP A 280 -11.56 7.57 -13.69
CA ASP A 280 -11.46 8.59 -14.73
C ASP A 280 -9.98 8.91 -15.05
N TRP A 281 -9.15 9.00 -14.01
CA TRP A 281 -7.72 9.21 -14.19
C TRP A 281 -7.05 8.00 -14.88
N LEU A 282 -7.42 6.77 -14.54
CA LEU A 282 -6.90 5.55 -15.18
C LEU A 282 -7.26 5.49 -16.68
N ASN A 283 -8.42 6.01 -17.08
CA ASN A 283 -8.89 6.03 -18.46
C ASN A 283 -8.45 7.26 -19.26
N SER A 284 -7.83 8.25 -18.63
CA SER A 284 -7.40 9.46 -19.32
C SER A 284 -6.25 9.18 -20.30
N PRO A 285 -6.24 9.78 -21.50
CA PRO A 285 -5.11 9.69 -22.42
C PRO A 285 -3.81 10.21 -21.79
N ARG A 286 -2.69 9.55 -22.04
CA ARG A 286 -1.38 9.89 -21.50
C ARG A 286 -0.32 9.98 -22.56
#